data_46a496abe0ce8bb923feec0f328f4489
#
_entry.id   46a496abe0ce8bb923feec0f328f4489
#
_cell.length_a   1.000
_cell.length_b   1.000
_cell.length_c   1.000
_cell.angle_alpha   90.00
_cell.angle_beta   90.00
_cell.angle_gamma   90.00
#
_symmetry.space_group_name_H-M   'P 1'
#
loop_
_entity.id
_entity.type
_entity.pdbx_description
1 polymer ?
#
loop_
_entity_poly.entity_id
_entity_poly.type
_entity_poly.pdbx_seq_one_letter_code
_entity_poly.pdbx_strand_id
1 'polypeptide(L)'
;MKKMIQQASLILMMMLTSINSHAQISNEAQAVINNIMTRASVRGFIGNPVEQEKIDLMLRAAMAAPTDKNRQPWHFVVLNTPEAIAQYAGEGHHAERMKKTSLVIVLCADTTRMQQGEVRSIWVQDLSAATENLLLAAHALELGAVWTTIYPLEKRVESVQKKLNLPGHLVPMCAVRIGYPNPERPAQPKDKWDEKKVTYGPWK
;
A
#
# COMPACT_ATOMS: atom_id res chain seq x y z
N MET A 1 -37.24 -11.26 54.34
CA MET A 1 -37.43 -10.25 53.30
C MET A 1 -36.14 -9.47 52.96
N LYS A 2 -35.49 -8.74 53.89
CA LYS A 2 -34.27 -7.95 53.57
C LYS A 2 -33.12 -8.72 52.91
N LYS A 3 -32.81 -9.98 53.37
CA LYS A 3 -31.75 -10.81 52.75
C LYS A 3 -32.06 -11.27 51.33
N MET A 4 -33.33 -11.58 51.02
CA MET A 4 -33.72 -11.96 49.66
C MET A 4 -33.64 -10.78 48.68
N ILE A 5 -34.00 -9.58 49.15
CA ILE A 5 -33.90 -8.37 48.32
C ILE A 5 -32.44 -8.02 48.01
N GLN A 6 -31.54 -8.20 49.00
CA GLN A 6 -30.11 -7.99 48.79
C GLN A 6 -29.49 -8.98 47.81
N GLN A 7 -29.88 -10.27 47.88
CA GLN A 7 -29.43 -11.29 46.94
C GLN A 7 -29.95 -11.07 45.52
N ALA A 8 -31.23 -10.67 45.39
CA ALA A 8 -31.79 -10.33 44.08
C ALA A 8 -31.11 -9.10 43.44
N SER A 9 -30.78 -8.10 44.25
CA SER A 9 -30.07 -6.88 43.80
C SER A 9 -28.64 -7.19 43.35
N LEU A 10 -27.94 -8.13 44.05
CA LEU A 10 -26.57 -8.53 43.69
C LEU A 10 -26.53 -9.35 42.37
N ILE A 11 -27.54 -10.25 42.19
CA ILE A 11 -27.68 -11.03 40.96
C ILE A 11 -28.06 -10.13 39.76
N LEU A 12 -28.92 -9.15 39.95
CA LEU A 12 -29.28 -8.18 38.92
C LEU A 12 -28.07 -7.28 38.54
N MET A 13 -27.25 -6.91 39.53
CA MET A 13 -26.02 -6.14 39.29
C MET A 13 -24.95 -6.95 38.56
N MET A 14 -24.83 -8.25 38.85
CA MET A 14 -23.95 -9.17 38.10
C MET A 14 -24.47 -9.47 36.68
N MET A 15 -25.79 -9.48 36.45
CA MET A 15 -26.35 -9.63 35.10
C MET A 15 -26.17 -8.37 34.23
N LEU A 16 -26.16 -7.19 34.82
CA LEU A 16 -25.95 -5.94 34.10
C LEU A 16 -24.48 -5.70 33.67
N THR A 17 -23.52 -6.37 34.32
CA THR A 17 -22.11 -6.29 33.93
C THR A 17 -21.74 -7.27 32.80
N SER A 18 -22.62 -8.22 32.44
CA SER A 18 -22.33 -9.22 31.41
C SER A 18 -22.79 -8.84 29.98
N ILE A 19 -23.41 -7.68 29.78
CA ILE A 19 -24.05 -7.34 28.49
C ILE A 19 -23.18 -6.41 27.61
N ASN A 20 -21.99 -5.99 28.05
CA ASN A 20 -21.10 -5.13 27.25
C ASN A 20 -19.74 -5.77 26.93
N SER A 21 -19.74 -7.07 26.58
CA SER A 21 -18.59 -7.66 25.91
C SER A 21 -18.66 -7.40 24.41
N HIS A 22 -18.72 -6.15 23.99
CA HIS A 22 -18.17 -5.79 22.70
C HIS A 22 -16.68 -6.00 22.82
N ALA A 23 -16.12 -6.93 22.04
CA ALA A 23 -14.67 -7.11 21.99
C ALA A 23 -14.03 -5.76 21.68
N GLN A 24 -13.47 -5.13 22.70
CA GLN A 24 -12.83 -3.82 22.56
C GLN A 24 -11.62 -4.02 21.67
N ILE A 25 -11.64 -3.40 20.49
CA ILE A 25 -10.53 -3.44 19.55
C ILE A 25 -9.32 -2.79 20.24
N SER A 26 -8.16 -3.49 20.26
CA SER A 26 -6.94 -2.95 20.87
C SER A 26 -6.48 -1.66 20.16
N ASN A 27 -5.71 -0.83 20.84
CA ASN A 27 -5.17 0.40 20.27
C ASN A 27 -4.28 0.11 19.06
N GLU A 28 -3.52 -1.00 19.09
CA GLU A 28 -2.67 -1.44 17.98
C GLU A 28 -3.52 -1.84 16.77
N ALA A 29 -4.59 -2.60 16.98
CA ALA A 29 -5.51 -2.96 15.91
C ALA A 29 -6.20 -1.73 15.32
N GLN A 30 -6.64 -0.80 16.18
CA GLN A 30 -7.26 0.45 15.74
C GLN A 30 -6.28 1.31 14.93
N ALA A 31 -5.00 1.38 15.31
CA ALA A 31 -3.97 2.11 14.57
C ALA A 31 -3.76 1.52 13.17
N VAL A 32 -3.72 0.20 13.04
CA VAL A 32 -3.60 -0.48 11.73
C VAL A 32 -4.81 -0.19 10.85
N ILE A 33 -6.03 -0.33 11.38
CA ILE A 33 -7.25 -0.06 10.63
C ILE A 33 -7.33 1.41 10.22
N ASN A 34 -7.01 2.34 11.12
CA ASN A 34 -6.99 3.77 10.81
C ASN A 34 -6.00 4.09 9.69
N ASN A 35 -4.79 3.51 9.71
CA ASN A 35 -3.80 3.70 8.66
C ASN A 35 -4.32 3.24 7.29
N ILE A 36 -5.02 2.11 7.24
CA ILE A 36 -5.65 1.60 6.01
C ILE A 36 -6.77 2.53 5.52
N MET A 37 -7.65 2.95 6.43
CA MET A 37 -8.85 3.74 6.09
C MET A 37 -8.52 5.19 5.71
N THR A 38 -7.44 5.76 6.24
CA THR A 38 -7.05 7.15 6.02
C THR A 38 -6.04 7.34 4.89
N ARG A 39 -5.41 6.25 4.40
CA ARG A 39 -4.51 6.34 3.27
C ARG A 39 -5.21 6.90 2.02
N ALA A 40 -4.59 7.88 1.40
CA ALA A 40 -5.06 8.48 0.15
C ALA A 40 -3.93 8.56 -0.89
N SER A 41 -4.30 8.64 -2.19
CA SER A 41 -3.34 8.84 -3.27
C SER A 41 -2.90 10.31 -3.33
N VAL A 42 -1.71 10.60 -2.82
CA VAL A 42 -1.10 11.93 -2.80
C VAL A 42 -0.36 12.18 -4.11
N ARG A 43 -0.67 13.29 -4.79
CA ARG A 43 -0.07 13.66 -6.10
C ARG A 43 0.71 14.98 -6.06
N GLY A 44 0.60 15.73 -4.97
CA GLY A 44 1.35 16.95 -4.73
C GLY A 44 2.38 16.77 -3.62
N PHE A 45 3.64 17.08 -3.90
CA PHE A 45 4.75 16.96 -2.95
C PHE A 45 5.47 18.29 -2.81
N ILE A 46 6.24 18.47 -1.72
CA ILE A 46 7.02 19.70 -1.46
C ILE A 46 8.47 19.60 -1.96
N GLY A 47 8.97 18.41 -2.32
CA GLY A 47 10.30 18.20 -2.88
C GLY A 47 11.41 17.94 -1.86
N ASN A 48 11.08 17.84 -0.55
CA ASN A 48 12.08 17.47 0.47
C ASN A 48 12.54 16.03 0.25
N PRO A 49 13.85 15.73 0.42
CA PRO A 49 14.36 14.36 0.36
C PRO A 49 13.65 13.44 1.36
N VAL A 50 13.51 12.18 1.00
CA VAL A 50 13.03 11.13 1.90
C VAL A 50 14.24 10.45 2.52
N GLU A 51 14.25 10.31 3.84
CA GLU A 51 15.34 9.72 4.62
C GLU A 51 15.53 8.25 4.26
N GLN A 52 16.78 7.80 4.19
CA GLN A 52 17.12 6.42 3.84
C GLN A 52 16.44 5.40 4.76
N GLU A 53 16.35 5.70 6.06
CA GLU A 53 15.68 4.83 7.03
C GLU A 53 14.21 4.59 6.67
N LYS A 54 13.49 5.64 6.25
CA LYS A 54 12.10 5.51 5.79
C LYS A 54 11.99 4.69 4.51
N ILE A 55 12.95 4.86 3.58
CA ILE A 55 13.01 4.05 2.35
C ILE A 55 13.18 2.57 2.70
N ASP A 56 14.11 2.25 3.60
CA ASP A 56 14.40 0.88 4.02
C ASP A 56 13.18 0.24 4.72
N LEU A 57 12.48 0.99 5.58
CA LEU A 57 11.25 0.52 6.24
C LEU A 57 10.15 0.22 5.23
N MET A 58 9.94 1.08 4.24
CA MET A 58 8.95 0.88 3.17
C MET A 58 9.28 -0.36 2.33
N LEU A 59 10.56 -0.57 1.97
CA LEU A 59 10.99 -1.75 1.21
C LEU A 59 10.81 -3.04 2.02
N ARG A 60 11.14 -3.03 3.32
CA ARG A 60 10.89 -4.16 4.22
C ARG A 60 9.42 -4.50 4.33
N ALA A 61 8.56 -3.48 4.47
CA ALA A 61 7.11 -3.66 4.51
C ALA A 61 6.59 -4.27 3.19
N ALA A 62 7.07 -3.78 2.05
CA ALA A 62 6.72 -4.34 0.74
C ALA A 62 7.11 -5.82 0.63
N MET A 63 8.33 -6.16 1.05
CA MET A 63 8.84 -7.55 1.01
C MET A 63 8.19 -8.48 2.05
N ALA A 64 7.44 -7.95 3.02
CA ALA A 64 6.64 -8.75 3.95
C ALA A 64 5.30 -9.24 3.35
N ALA A 65 4.97 -8.84 2.13
CA ALA A 65 3.77 -9.31 1.44
C ALA A 65 3.83 -10.82 1.18
N PRO A 66 2.68 -11.52 1.18
CA PRO A 66 2.64 -12.91 0.75
C PRO A 66 2.88 -13.02 -0.76
N THR A 67 3.43 -14.16 -1.20
CA THR A 67 3.55 -14.50 -2.62
C THR A 67 3.17 -15.95 -2.85
N ASP A 68 2.72 -16.29 -4.05
CA ASP A 68 2.43 -17.67 -4.39
C ASP A 68 3.67 -18.54 -4.19
N LYS A 69 3.53 -19.61 -3.40
CA LYS A 69 4.61 -20.55 -3.01
C LYS A 69 5.88 -19.86 -2.48
N ASN A 70 5.74 -18.66 -1.90
CA ASN A 70 6.84 -17.86 -1.39
C ASN A 70 7.96 -17.60 -2.44
N ARG A 71 7.58 -17.41 -3.70
CA ARG A 71 8.54 -17.19 -4.78
C ARG A 71 9.19 -15.82 -4.77
N GLN A 72 8.54 -14.82 -4.18
CA GLN A 72 9.08 -13.47 -4.03
C GLN A 72 9.60 -12.92 -5.38
N PRO A 73 8.76 -12.85 -6.42
CA PRO A 73 9.17 -12.52 -7.78
C PRO A 73 9.35 -11.02 -8.00
N TRP A 74 9.60 -10.27 -6.95
CA TRP A 74 9.77 -8.82 -7.01
C TRP A 74 11.22 -8.39 -7.09
N HIS A 75 11.44 -7.29 -7.79
CA HIS A 75 12.66 -6.50 -7.77
C HIS A 75 12.27 -5.02 -7.66
N PHE A 76 12.92 -4.27 -6.77
CA PHE A 76 12.61 -2.87 -6.52
C PHE A 76 13.73 -2.00 -7.08
N VAL A 77 13.40 -1.08 -8.00
CA VAL A 77 14.33 -0.07 -8.48
C VAL A 77 14.02 1.23 -7.77
N VAL A 78 14.95 1.70 -6.95
CA VAL A 78 14.80 2.89 -6.12
C VAL A 78 15.50 4.07 -6.80
N LEU A 79 14.72 5.11 -7.09
CA LEU A 79 15.18 6.35 -7.71
C LEU A 79 15.02 7.46 -6.68
N ASN A 80 16.09 7.77 -5.95
CA ASN A 80 16.11 8.73 -4.84
C ASN A 80 17.07 9.92 -5.09
N THR A 81 17.56 10.07 -6.33
CA THR A 81 18.32 11.24 -6.73
C THR A 81 17.59 12.02 -7.81
N PRO A 82 17.80 13.36 -7.91
CA PRO A 82 17.17 14.18 -8.95
C PRO A 82 17.46 13.66 -10.37
N GLU A 83 18.68 13.19 -10.62
CA GLU A 83 19.12 12.69 -11.94
C GLU A 83 18.39 11.40 -12.30
N ALA A 84 18.30 10.45 -11.38
CA ALA A 84 17.59 9.18 -11.60
C ALA A 84 16.08 9.41 -11.82
N ILE A 85 15.48 10.32 -11.06
CA ILE A 85 14.08 10.70 -11.23
C ILE A 85 13.86 11.40 -12.58
N ALA A 86 14.76 12.30 -12.98
CA ALA A 86 14.69 12.98 -14.27
C ALA A 86 14.82 12.00 -15.44
N GLN A 87 15.75 11.04 -15.37
CA GLN A 87 15.91 9.97 -16.36
C GLN A 87 14.63 9.15 -16.52
N TYR A 88 13.99 8.75 -15.42
CA TYR A 88 12.71 8.04 -15.42
C TYR A 88 11.58 8.91 -15.98
N ALA A 89 11.52 10.18 -15.57
CA ALA A 89 10.48 11.12 -16.00
C ALA A 89 10.55 11.36 -17.52
N GLY A 90 11.74 11.56 -18.08
CA GLY A 90 11.93 11.98 -19.46
C GLY A 90 11.43 13.41 -19.68
N GLU A 91 10.76 13.65 -20.81
CA GLU A 91 10.27 14.97 -21.20
C GLU A 91 8.74 15.08 -21.16
N GLY A 92 8.23 16.33 -21.31
CA GLY A 92 6.83 16.65 -21.45
C GLY A 92 6.04 16.60 -20.14
N HIS A 93 4.75 16.38 -20.26
CA HIS A 93 3.81 16.46 -19.14
C HIS A 93 4.12 15.47 -17.99
N HIS A 94 4.75 14.33 -18.28
CA HIS A 94 5.18 13.39 -17.26
C HIS A 94 6.30 13.97 -16.40
N ALA A 95 7.29 14.62 -17.00
CA ALA A 95 8.37 15.30 -16.30
C ALA A 95 7.86 16.41 -15.39
N GLU A 96 6.89 17.21 -15.88
CA GLU A 96 6.27 18.27 -15.06
C GLU A 96 5.65 17.72 -13.76
N ARG A 97 4.97 16.58 -13.83
CA ARG A 97 4.39 15.93 -12.65
C ARG A 97 5.43 15.35 -11.68
N MET A 98 6.67 15.19 -12.12
CA MET A 98 7.77 14.66 -11.32
C MET A 98 8.59 15.73 -10.61
N LYS A 99 8.46 17.01 -10.96
CA LYS A 99 9.33 18.13 -10.50
C LYS A 99 9.54 18.22 -8.98
N LYS A 100 8.56 17.82 -8.18
CA LYS A 100 8.66 17.84 -6.71
C LYS A 100 8.58 16.44 -6.09
N THR A 101 8.73 15.40 -6.89
CA THR A 101 8.82 14.03 -6.41
C THR A 101 10.23 13.78 -5.92
N SER A 102 10.37 13.28 -4.69
CA SER A 102 11.69 13.07 -4.07
C SER A 102 12.14 11.61 -4.11
N LEU A 103 11.20 10.70 -4.38
CA LEU A 103 11.46 9.27 -4.42
C LEU A 103 10.48 8.61 -5.41
N VAL A 104 11.02 7.75 -6.26
CA VAL A 104 10.21 6.84 -7.08
C VAL A 104 10.71 5.42 -6.84
N ILE A 105 9.80 4.51 -6.51
CA ILE A 105 10.12 3.09 -6.43
C ILE A 105 9.37 2.38 -7.56
N VAL A 106 10.13 1.77 -8.48
CA VAL A 106 9.56 0.96 -9.57
C VAL A 106 9.58 -0.50 -9.13
N LEU A 107 8.40 -1.11 -9.06
CA LEU A 107 8.26 -2.53 -8.76
C LEU A 107 8.28 -3.30 -10.07
N CYS A 108 9.27 -4.18 -10.19
CA CYS A 108 9.46 -5.05 -11.34
C CYS A 108 9.24 -6.49 -10.95
N ALA A 109 8.66 -7.28 -11.85
CA ALA A 109 8.62 -8.73 -11.72
C ALA A 109 9.90 -9.33 -12.32
N ASP A 110 10.55 -10.21 -11.56
CA ASP A 110 11.66 -11.04 -12.04
C ASP A 110 11.08 -12.31 -12.68
N THR A 111 11.15 -12.39 -14.01
CA THR A 111 10.59 -13.51 -14.77
C THR A 111 11.28 -14.84 -14.47
N THR A 112 12.50 -14.84 -13.93
CA THR A 112 13.22 -16.05 -13.52
C THR A 112 12.64 -16.69 -12.27
N ARG A 113 11.88 -15.92 -11.46
CA ARG A 113 11.25 -16.34 -10.21
C ARG A 113 9.74 -16.55 -10.32
N MET A 114 9.14 -16.18 -11.44
CA MET A 114 7.70 -16.33 -11.67
C MET A 114 7.29 -17.80 -11.79
N GLN A 115 6.01 -18.08 -11.52
CA GLN A 115 5.38 -19.33 -11.93
C GLN A 115 5.32 -19.44 -13.45
N GLN A 116 5.27 -20.65 -13.93
CA GLN A 116 5.16 -20.98 -15.37
C GLN A 116 3.78 -21.58 -15.68
N GLY A 117 3.46 -21.70 -16.97
CA GLY A 117 2.22 -22.31 -17.43
C GLY A 117 0.99 -21.43 -17.19
N GLU A 118 -0.13 -22.03 -16.84
CA GLU A 118 -1.43 -21.36 -16.66
C GLU A 118 -1.42 -20.28 -15.57
N VAL A 119 -0.62 -20.48 -14.54
CA VAL A 119 -0.50 -19.56 -13.39
C VAL A 119 0.58 -18.48 -13.58
N ARG A 120 1.13 -18.34 -14.78
CA ARG A 120 2.23 -17.41 -15.07
C ARG A 120 1.93 -15.95 -14.72
N SER A 121 0.66 -15.55 -14.68
CA SER A 121 0.24 -14.15 -14.39
C SER A 121 0.07 -13.87 -12.90
N ILE A 122 0.22 -14.85 -12.01
CA ILE A 122 -0.04 -14.69 -10.57
C ILE A 122 0.90 -13.66 -9.91
N TRP A 123 2.08 -13.43 -10.50
CA TRP A 123 3.03 -12.42 -10.05
C TRP A 123 2.42 -11.01 -9.96
N VAL A 124 1.38 -10.73 -10.75
CA VAL A 124 0.68 -9.44 -10.67
C VAL A 124 0.01 -9.28 -9.32
N GLN A 125 -0.56 -10.36 -8.76
CA GLN A 125 -1.17 -10.37 -7.44
C GLN A 125 -0.09 -10.21 -6.37
N ASP A 126 1.02 -10.94 -6.48
CA ASP A 126 2.16 -10.87 -5.56
C ASP A 126 2.71 -9.43 -5.46
N LEU A 127 2.99 -8.81 -6.60
CA LEU A 127 3.51 -7.45 -6.63
C LEU A 127 2.45 -6.41 -6.22
N SER A 128 1.17 -6.69 -6.47
CA SER A 128 0.09 -5.80 -6.01
C SER A 128 0.00 -5.78 -4.48
N ALA A 129 0.12 -6.95 -3.83
CA ALA A 129 0.19 -7.05 -2.38
C ALA A 129 1.40 -6.28 -1.81
N ALA A 130 2.59 -6.47 -2.41
CA ALA A 130 3.80 -5.74 -2.04
C ALA A 130 3.65 -4.22 -2.24
N THR A 131 2.98 -3.80 -3.33
CA THR A 131 2.75 -2.38 -3.59
C THR A 131 1.82 -1.76 -2.55
N GLU A 132 0.74 -2.45 -2.16
CA GLU A 132 -0.16 -1.90 -1.13
C GLU A 132 0.53 -1.82 0.23
N ASN A 133 1.33 -2.83 0.63
CA ASN A 133 2.15 -2.73 1.85
C ASN A 133 3.08 -1.50 1.81
N LEU A 134 3.72 -1.23 0.67
CA LEU A 134 4.57 -0.06 0.48
C LEU A 134 3.79 1.25 0.63
N LEU A 135 2.57 1.33 0.08
CA LEU A 135 1.70 2.50 0.19
C LEU A 135 1.25 2.74 1.63
N LEU A 136 0.91 1.68 2.36
CA LEU A 136 0.51 1.74 3.77
C LEU A 136 1.68 2.15 4.67
N ALA A 137 2.89 1.62 4.41
CA ALA A 137 4.10 2.00 5.13
C ALA A 137 4.46 3.48 4.88
N ALA A 138 4.37 3.95 3.63
CA ALA A 138 4.58 5.36 3.33
C ALA A 138 3.63 6.26 4.11
N HIS A 139 2.33 5.89 4.17
CA HIS A 139 1.33 6.64 4.92
C HIS A 139 1.60 6.65 6.43
N ALA A 140 1.97 5.51 7.01
CA ALA A 140 2.34 5.40 8.43
C ALA A 140 3.59 6.22 8.78
N LEU A 141 4.48 6.46 7.81
CA LEU A 141 5.68 7.28 7.94
C LEU A 141 5.44 8.77 7.60
N GLU A 142 4.17 9.19 7.52
CA GLU A 142 3.74 10.57 7.19
C GLU A 142 4.15 11.02 5.78
N LEU A 143 4.43 10.06 4.88
CA LEU A 143 4.72 10.32 3.48
C LEU A 143 3.45 10.19 2.63
N GLY A 144 3.38 11.00 1.60
CA GLY A 144 2.41 10.85 0.54
C GLY A 144 2.92 9.87 -0.52
N ALA A 145 2.01 9.05 -1.06
CA ALA A 145 2.35 8.12 -2.13
C ALA A 145 1.24 8.00 -3.17
N VAL A 146 1.61 7.67 -4.41
CA VAL A 146 0.65 7.36 -5.47
C VAL A 146 1.17 6.30 -6.41
N TRP A 147 0.34 5.28 -6.63
CA TRP A 147 0.56 4.22 -7.61
C TRP A 147 0.37 4.74 -9.04
N THR A 148 1.32 4.47 -9.92
CA THR A 148 1.26 4.73 -11.36
C THR A 148 1.39 3.41 -12.11
N THR A 149 0.36 3.03 -12.86
CA THR A 149 0.31 1.78 -13.63
C THR A 149 1.28 1.80 -14.81
N ILE A 150 2.06 0.74 -14.96
CA ILE A 150 2.93 0.48 -16.13
C ILE A 150 2.39 -0.74 -16.88
N TYR A 151 2.44 -1.93 -16.28
CA TYR A 151 1.85 -3.16 -16.82
C TYR A 151 0.30 -3.13 -16.70
N PRO A 152 -0.48 -3.63 -17.66
CA PRO A 152 -0.09 -4.38 -18.86
C PRO A 152 0.10 -3.52 -20.13
N LEU A 153 0.42 -2.25 -20.00
CA LEU A 153 0.54 -1.33 -21.14
C LEU A 153 1.91 -1.48 -21.79
N GLU A 154 2.03 -2.30 -22.83
CA GLU A 154 3.29 -2.69 -23.48
C GLU A 154 4.22 -1.50 -23.75
N LYS A 155 3.72 -0.43 -24.41
CA LYS A 155 4.51 0.78 -24.67
C LYS A 155 5.08 1.44 -23.41
N ARG A 156 4.39 1.32 -22.27
CA ARG A 156 4.90 1.83 -20.99
C ARG A 156 5.97 0.91 -20.43
N VAL A 157 5.77 -0.40 -20.51
CA VAL A 157 6.76 -1.39 -20.09
C VAL A 157 8.06 -1.17 -20.84
N GLU A 158 8.02 -1.15 -22.18
CA GLU A 158 9.18 -0.91 -23.03
C GLU A 158 9.87 0.43 -22.74
N SER A 159 9.09 1.50 -22.59
CA SER A 159 9.61 2.84 -22.25
C SER A 159 10.36 2.84 -20.92
N VAL A 160 9.81 2.21 -19.89
CA VAL A 160 10.46 2.15 -18.57
C VAL A 160 11.69 1.26 -18.60
N GLN A 161 11.62 0.09 -19.26
CA GLN A 161 12.78 -0.78 -19.45
C GLN A 161 13.94 -0.04 -20.11
N LYS A 162 13.66 0.69 -21.20
CA LYS A 162 14.66 1.47 -21.92
C LYS A 162 15.25 2.61 -21.06
N LYS A 163 14.40 3.40 -20.39
CA LYS A 163 14.83 4.55 -19.58
C LYS A 163 15.69 4.15 -18.39
N LEU A 164 15.42 3.00 -17.80
CA LEU A 164 16.11 2.51 -16.60
C LEU A 164 17.17 1.45 -16.93
N ASN A 165 17.42 1.15 -18.21
CA ASN A 165 18.32 0.08 -18.66
C ASN A 165 18.05 -1.26 -17.93
N LEU A 166 16.77 -1.61 -17.77
CA LEU A 166 16.41 -2.85 -17.07
C LEU A 166 16.81 -4.06 -17.88
N PRO A 167 17.37 -5.10 -17.24
CA PRO A 167 17.63 -6.36 -17.93
C PRO A 167 16.32 -7.01 -18.39
N GLY A 168 16.35 -7.78 -19.49
CA GLY A 168 15.16 -8.32 -20.13
C GLY A 168 14.28 -9.22 -19.25
N HIS A 169 14.82 -9.75 -18.16
CA HIS A 169 14.07 -10.56 -17.21
C HIS A 169 13.30 -9.74 -16.17
N LEU A 170 13.48 -8.41 -16.11
CA LEU A 170 12.72 -7.53 -15.22
C LEU A 170 11.60 -6.83 -15.98
N VAL A 171 10.36 -7.12 -15.60
CA VAL A 171 9.14 -6.53 -16.17
C VAL A 171 8.57 -5.49 -15.20
N PRO A 172 8.64 -4.19 -15.48
CA PRO A 172 8.10 -3.17 -14.58
C PRO A 172 6.58 -3.23 -14.53
N MET A 173 6.03 -3.45 -13.32
CA MET A 173 4.59 -3.51 -13.09
C MET A 173 3.99 -2.14 -12.80
N CYS A 174 4.60 -1.41 -11.92
CA CYS A 174 4.14 -0.09 -11.50
C CYS A 174 5.30 0.76 -10.99
N ALA A 175 5.03 2.05 -10.88
CA ALA A 175 5.91 2.98 -10.16
C ALA A 175 5.11 3.67 -9.04
N VAL A 176 5.69 3.75 -7.86
CA VAL A 176 5.13 4.50 -6.73
C VAL A 176 5.95 5.78 -6.57
N ARG A 177 5.29 6.93 -6.75
CA ARG A 177 5.88 8.24 -6.46
C ARG A 177 5.63 8.57 -5.00
N ILE A 178 6.66 8.98 -4.29
CA ILE A 178 6.65 9.19 -2.85
C ILE A 178 7.32 10.53 -2.52
N GLY A 179 6.88 11.16 -1.46
CA GLY A 179 7.47 12.38 -0.92
C GLY A 179 6.62 12.98 0.18
N TYR A 180 7.08 14.04 0.79
CA TYR A 180 6.30 14.78 1.77
C TYR A 180 5.13 15.48 1.10
N PRO A 181 3.89 15.30 1.63
CA PRO A 181 2.68 15.90 1.05
C PRO A 181 2.76 17.43 1.03
N ASN A 182 2.25 18.02 -0.05
CA ASN A 182 2.04 19.47 -0.07
C ASN A 182 0.77 19.83 0.71
N PRO A 183 0.86 20.60 1.81
CA PRO A 183 -0.30 20.96 2.63
C PRO A 183 -1.33 21.83 1.88
N GLU A 184 -0.91 22.56 0.85
CA GLU A 184 -1.81 23.35 -0.01
C GLU A 184 -2.64 22.48 -0.98
N ARG A 185 -2.29 21.19 -1.11
CA ARG A 185 -2.96 20.24 -1.99
C ARG A 185 -3.24 18.92 -1.26
N PRO A 186 -4.05 18.96 -0.19
CA PRO A 186 -4.31 17.79 0.64
C PRO A 186 -5.04 16.71 -0.17
N ALA A 187 -4.60 15.49 0.01
CA ALA A 187 -5.34 14.33 -0.49
C ALA A 187 -6.36 13.90 0.58
N GLN A 188 -7.57 13.59 0.15
CA GLN A 188 -8.63 13.15 1.05
C GLN A 188 -8.90 11.65 0.86
N PRO A 189 -8.97 10.88 1.95
CA PRO A 189 -9.47 9.51 1.89
C PRO A 189 -10.93 9.52 1.41
N LYS A 190 -11.35 8.42 0.79
CA LYS A 190 -12.73 8.26 0.33
C LYS A 190 -13.33 7.06 1.04
N ASP A 191 -14.49 7.25 1.64
CA ASP A 191 -15.31 6.11 2.04
C ASP A 191 -15.78 5.38 0.77
N LYS A 192 -15.48 4.09 0.72
CA LYS A 192 -15.78 3.21 -0.42
C LYS A 192 -16.62 2.02 0.01
N TRP A 193 -17.11 2.05 1.29
CA TRP A 193 -17.97 0.99 1.75
C TRP A 193 -19.25 0.92 0.92
N ASP A 194 -19.57 -0.26 0.47
CA ASP A 194 -20.78 -0.55 -0.30
C ASP A 194 -21.23 -1.96 0.05
N GLU A 195 -22.25 -2.06 0.89
CA GLU A 195 -22.80 -3.34 1.35
C GLU A 195 -23.28 -4.24 0.21
N LYS A 196 -23.69 -3.66 -0.93
CA LYS A 196 -24.13 -4.41 -2.12
C LYS A 196 -23.02 -5.24 -2.75
N LYS A 197 -21.76 -4.97 -2.39
CA LYS A 197 -20.57 -5.73 -2.84
C LYS A 197 -20.20 -6.86 -1.88
N VAL A 198 -21.01 -7.09 -0.85
CA VAL A 198 -20.78 -8.14 0.16
C VAL A 198 -21.90 -9.15 0.10
N THR A 199 -21.54 -10.42 -0.07
CA THR A 199 -22.49 -11.53 -0.06
C THR A 199 -22.09 -12.49 1.04
N TYR A 200 -23.01 -12.76 1.97
CA TYR A 200 -22.83 -13.75 3.02
C TYR A 200 -23.39 -15.09 2.56
N GLY A 201 -22.53 -16.10 2.47
CA GLY A 201 -22.88 -17.45 1.99
C GLY A 201 -22.77 -17.59 0.46
N PRO A 202 -23.31 -18.67 -0.12
CA PRO A 202 -23.24 -18.91 -1.56
C PRO A 202 -24.11 -17.90 -2.31
N TRP A 203 -23.67 -17.57 -3.54
CA TRP A 203 -24.47 -16.74 -4.45
C TRP A 203 -25.77 -17.48 -4.79
N LYS A 204 -26.92 -16.79 -4.72
CA LYS A 204 -28.26 -17.31 -5.06
C LYS A 204 -28.66 -16.86 -6.47
#